data_9238c5b6cc7a7814dac4e62fb5bf2d7b
#
_entry.id   9238c5b6cc7a7814dac4e62fb5bf2d7b
#
_cell.length_a   1.000
_cell.length_b   1.000
_cell.length_c   1.000
_cell.angle_alpha   90.00
_cell.angle_beta   90.00
_cell.angle_gamma   90.00
#
_symmetry.space_group_name_H-M   'P 1'
#
loop_
_entity.id
_entity.type
_entity.pdbx_description
1 polymer ?
#
loop_
_entity_poly.entity_id
_entity_poly.type
_entity_poly.pdbx_seq_one_letter_code
_entity_poly.pdbx_strand_id
1 'polypeptide(L)'
;MRLDRTISLIALATVMGVTAWLAAADWAHADHELPKPPPLWSPLDDVERLALIEVPAGMAQVPDGPFLMGSDPKFDRAAGPQELPQHQVYVDAFSIDRYEVSNVNYLRYVLATGAAWPHYWREQPFPEKMAKHPVIGVSWREADAYCRWRGARLPTEAEWEKAARGEYGKEY
;
A
#
# COMPACT_ATOMS: atom_id res chain seq x y z
N MET A 1 0.44 16.04 24.56
CA MET A 1 0.96 14.73 24.09
C MET A 1 0.45 14.56 22.67
N ARG A 2 1.26 14.92 21.66
CA ARG A 2 0.88 14.78 20.24
C ARG A 2 0.98 13.28 19.89
N LEU A 3 -0.11 12.71 19.45
CA LEU A 3 -0.14 11.35 18.91
C LEU A 3 0.67 11.36 17.62
N ASP A 4 1.78 10.63 17.63
CA ASP A 4 2.61 10.39 16.45
C ASP A 4 1.76 9.61 15.44
N ARG A 5 1.42 10.24 14.31
CA ARG A 5 0.62 9.60 13.25
C ARG A 5 1.54 8.71 12.41
N THR A 6 1.47 7.42 12.68
CA THR A 6 2.26 6.43 11.93
C THR A 6 1.51 5.96 10.68
N ILE A 7 2.14 6.06 9.52
CA ILE A 7 1.56 5.71 8.22
C ILE A 7 2.38 4.58 7.58
N SER A 8 1.70 3.59 7.04
CA SER A 8 2.31 2.48 6.32
C SER A 8 2.08 2.62 4.81
N LEU A 9 3.15 2.62 4.05
CA LEU A 9 3.10 2.63 2.58
C LEU A 9 2.79 1.23 2.07
N ILE A 10 1.62 1.09 1.48
CA ILE A 10 1.31 -0.06 0.63
C ILE A 10 1.37 0.44 -0.81
N ALA A 11 2.16 -0.22 -1.63
CA ALA A 11 2.22 0.08 -3.06
C ALA A 11 0.83 -0.09 -3.67
N LEU A 12 0.12 1.00 -3.86
CA LEU A 12 -0.97 1.06 -4.80
C LEU A 12 -0.30 1.16 -6.19
N ALA A 13 -0.08 0.00 -6.81
CA ALA A 13 0.22 -0.02 -8.24
C ALA A 13 -1.00 0.55 -8.95
N THR A 14 -0.98 1.83 -9.23
CA THR A 14 -1.94 2.52 -10.09
C THR A 14 -1.74 2.01 -11.50
N VAL A 15 -2.37 0.88 -11.81
CA VAL A 15 -2.65 0.56 -13.22
C VAL A 15 -3.73 1.53 -13.67
N MET A 16 -3.36 2.45 -14.53
CA MET A 16 -4.29 3.31 -15.26
C MET A 16 -5.42 2.48 -15.88
N GLY A 17 -6.66 2.74 -15.49
CA GLY A 17 -7.83 2.09 -16.05
C GLY A 17 -9.11 2.52 -15.34
N VAL A 18 -9.57 3.75 -15.60
CA VAL A 18 -10.80 4.37 -15.06
C VAL A 18 -12.05 3.78 -15.71
N THR A 19 -12.21 2.47 -15.81
CA THR A 19 -13.47 1.90 -16.33
C THR A 19 -14.02 0.71 -15.55
N ALA A 20 -13.60 0.48 -14.31
CA ALA A 20 -14.08 -0.67 -13.53
C ALA A 20 -14.83 -0.32 -12.22
N TRP A 21 -15.40 0.89 -12.10
CA TRP A 21 -16.06 1.33 -10.86
C TRP A 21 -17.52 0.91 -10.72
N LEU A 22 -18.12 0.27 -11.70
CA LEU A 22 -19.55 -0.12 -11.67
C LEU A 22 -19.83 -1.63 -11.47
N ALA A 23 -18.80 -2.48 -11.34
CA ALA A 23 -18.99 -3.92 -11.12
C ALA A 23 -18.71 -4.41 -9.69
N ALA A 24 -18.37 -3.52 -8.76
CA ALA A 24 -17.95 -3.90 -7.40
C ALA A 24 -19.10 -4.06 -6.40
N ALA A 25 -20.36 -3.89 -6.81
CA ALA A 25 -21.49 -3.96 -5.88
C ALA A 25 -22.05 -5.37 -5.63
N ASP A 26 -21.73 -6.35 -6.48
CA ASP A 26 -22.31 -7.71 -6.38
C ASP A 26 -21.41 -8.75 -5.68
N TRP A 27 -20.24 -8.34 -5.18
CA TRP A 27 -19.28 -9.27 -4.54
C TRP A 27 -19.55 -9.54 -3.06
N ALA A 28 -20.48 -8.85 -2.45
CA ALA A 28 -20.66 -8.86 -0.98
C ALA A 28 -21.53 -10.03 -0.45
N HIS A 29 -22.08 -10.89 -1.28
CA HIS A 29 -23.05 -11.91 -0.86
C HIS A 29 -22.83 -13.33 -1.40
N ALA A 30 -21.64 -13.64 -1.88
CA ALA A 30 -21.33 -15.04 -2.16
C ALA A 30 -20.54 -15.60 -0.95
N ASP A 31 -21.14 -16.55 -0.24
CA ASP A 31 -20.45 -17.45 0.70
C ASP A 31 -19.45 -18.33 -0.08
N HIS A 32 -18.45 -17.70 -0.67
CA HIS A 32 -17.35 -18.44 -1.26
C HIS A 32 -16.39 -18.79 -0.13
N GLU A 33 -16.50 -20.06 0.29
CA GLU A 33 -15.39 -20.72 0.98
C GLU A 33 -14.11 -20.37 0.22
N LEU A 34 -13.23 -19.60 0.87
CA LEU A 34 -11.97 -19.16 0.27
C LEU A 34 -11.25 -20.39 -0.25
N PRO A 35 -10.79 -20.43 -1.50
CA PRO A 35 -10.08 -21.59 -2.02
C PRO A 35 -8.93 -21.89 -1.07
N LYS A 36 -8.90 -23.14 -0.58
CA LYS A 36 -7.78 -23.63 0.22
C LYS A 36 -6.48 -23.35 -0.56
N PRO A 37 -5.42 -22.93 0.12
CA PRO A 37 -4.15 -22.72 -0.53
C PRO A 37 -3.80 -23.97 -1.35
N PRO A 38 -3.27 -23.81 -2.56
CA PRO A 38 -2.99 -24.94 -3.43
C PRO A 38 -2.07 -25.95 -2.72
N PRO A 39 -2.28 -27.26 -2.91
CA PRO A 39 -1.55 -28.33 -2.20
C PRO A 39 -0.05 -28.40 -2.49
N LEU A 40 0.48 -27.50 -3.28
CA LEU A 40 1.92 -27.38 -3.60
C LEU A 40 2.72 -26.57 -2.58
N TRP A 41 2.06 -26.03 -1.55
CA TRP A 41 2.76 -25.40 -0.44
C TRP A 41 3.30 -26.48 0.49
N SER A 42 4.58 -26.47 0.55
CA SER A 42 5.39 -27.15 1.54
C SER A 42 4.89 -26.95 2.97
N PRO A 43 5.26 -27.82 3.93
CA PRO A 43 4.83 -27.74 5.30
C PRO A 43 4.90 -26.34 5.89
N LEU A 44 4.08 -26.05 6.87
CA LEU A 44 4.02 -24.78 7.63
C LEU A 44 5.41 -24.22 7.97
N ASP A 45 6.38 -25.11 8.18
CA ASP A 45 7.78 -24.81 8.48
C ASP A 45 8.46 -23.92 7.44
N ASP A 46 8.17 -24.11 6.13
CA ASP A 46 8.79 -23.31 5.08
C ASP A 46 8.16 -21.90 5.02
N VAL A 47 6.86 -21.78 5.25
CA VAL A 47 6.18 -20.49 5.27
C VAL A 47 6.60 -19.67 6.50
N GLU A 48 6.75 -20.33 7.65
CA GLU A 48 7.26 -19.70 8.87
C GLU A 48 8.71 -19.24 8.67
N ARG A 49 9.55 -20.06 8.02
CA ARG A 49 10.93 -19.68 7.68
C ARG A 49 10.97 -18.45 6.78
N LEU A 50 10.10 -18.37 5.79
CA LEU A 50 10.01 -17.20 4.90
C LEU A 50 9.64 -15.93 5.67
N ALA A 51 8.80 -16.04 6.70
CA ALA A 51 8.44 -14.90 7.54
C ALA A 51 9.62 -14.35 8.38
N LEU A 52 10.72 -15.09 8.51
CA LEU A 52 11.94 -14.64 9.22
C LEU A 52 12.88 -13.83 8.32
N ILE A 53 12.63 -13.73 7.01
CA ILE A 53 13.46 -12.93 6.10
C ILE A 53 13.48 -11.47 6.56
N GLU A 54 14.65 -10.96 6.85
CA GLU A 54 14.82 -9.54 7.17
C GLU A 54 14.58 -8.65 5.96
N VAL A 55 13.80 -7.60 6.17
CA VAL A 55 13.50 -6.58 5.16
C VAL A 55 13.93 -5.21 5.67
N PRO A 56 14.33 -4.31 4.76
CA PRO A 56 14.56 -2.93 5.15
C PRO A 56 13.34 -2.37 5.86
N ALA A 57 13.57 -1.71 6.98
CA ALA A 57 12.53 -1.09 7.76
C ALA A 57 12.91 0.36 8.10
N GLY A 58 11.96 1.09 8.61
CA GLY A 58 12.14 2.46 9.08
C GLY A 58 11.12 3.41 8.50
N MET A 59 10.94 4.52 9.20
CA MET A 59 10.02 5.58 8.81
C MET A 59 10.78 6.84 8.46
N ALA A 60 10.27 7.61 7.53
CA ALA A 60 10.68 8.97 7.24
C ALA A 60 9.74 9.92 7.97
N GLN A 61 10.31 10.96 8.56
CA GLN A 61 9.53 12.07 9.12
C GLN A 61 9.26 13.08 8.02
N VAL A 62 7.99 13.43 7.82
CA VAL A 62 7.56 14.49 6.93
C VAL A 62 7.09 15.65 7.81
N PRO A 63 7.74 16.83 7.75
CA PRO A 63 7.37 17.96 8.58
C PRO A 63 5.98 18.49 8.21
N ASP A 64 5.34 19.16 9.18
CA ASP A 64 4.14 19.93 8.88
C ASP A 64 4.46 21.13 7.96
N GLY A 65 3.43 21.62 7.29
CA GLY A 65 3.56 22.77 6.43
C GLY A 65 2.81 22.65 5.12
N PRO A 66 2.78 23.74 4.36
CA PRO A 66 2.18 23.76 3.03
C PRO A 66 3.04 23.03 2.01
N PHE A 67 2.40 22.48 0.97
CA PHE A 67 3.06 21.97 -0.22
C PHE A 67 2.19 22.22 -1.45
N LEU A 68 2.78 22.12 -2.64
CA LEU A 68 2.07 22.23 -3.91
C LEU A 68 1.56 20.86 -4.32
N MET A 69 0.23 20.67 -4.22
CA MET A 69 -0.48 19.45 -4.62
C MET A 69 -1.03 19.61 -6.04
N GLY A 70 -0.97 18.53 -6.81
CA GLY A 70 -1.44 18.51 -8.19
C GLY A 70 -0.44 19.06 -9.19
N SER A 71 -0.86 19.19 -10.43
CA SER A 71 -0.03 19.57 -11.57
C SER A 71 -0.46 20.89 -12.21
N ASP A 72 0.49 21.64 -12.78
CA ASP A 72 0.23 22.79 -13.62
C ASP A 72 0.41 22.36 -15.08
N PRO A 73 -0.62 22.41 -15.96
CA PRO A 73 -0.54 21.96 -17.34
C PRO A 73 0.43 22.78 -18.20
N LYS A 74 0.93 23.90 -17.69
CA LYS A 74 1.98 24.67 -18.36
C LYS A 74 3.33 23.99 -18.30
N PHE A 75 3.58 23.24 -17.25
CA PHE A 75 4.83 22.55 -16.99
C PHE A 75 4.67 21.04 -17.23
N ASP A 76 3.58 20.43 -16.78
CA ASP A 76 3.25 19.02 -17.00
C ASP A 76 2.12 18.88 -18.02
N ARG A 77 2.49 18.63 -19.29
CA ARG A 77 1.53 18.43 -20.39
C ARG A 77 0.83 17.07 -20.34
N ALA A 78 1.35 16.14 -19.54
CA ALA A 78 0.78 14.81 -19.38
C ALA A 78 -0.22 14.73 -18.22
N ALA A 79 -0.35 15.80 -17.43
CA ALA A 79 -1.24 15.85 -16.29
C ALA A 79 -2.69 15.54 -16.67
N GLY A 80 -3.28 14.59 -15.94
CA GLY A 80 -4.68 14.24 -16.10
C GLY A 80 -5.62 15.26 -15.45
N PRO A 81 -6.91 15.30 -15.87
CA PRO A 81 -7.88 16.23 -15.28
C PRO A 81 -8.01 16.17 -13.76
N GLN A 82 -7.77 14.98 -13.18
CA GLN A 82 -7.84 14.73 -11.74
C GLN A 82 -6.67 15.35 -10.96
N GLU A 83 -5.59 15.71 -11.64
CA GLU A 83 -4.42 16.32 -11.04
C GLU A 83 -4.47 17.87 -11.06
N LEU A 84 -5.51 18.42 -11.68
CA LEU A 84 -5.67 19.85 -11.88
C LEU A 84 -6.75 20.45 -10.98
N PRO A 85 -6.59 21.72 -10.62
CA PRO A 85 -5.41 22.57 -10.78
C PRO A 85 -4.35 22.30 -9.71
N GLN A 86 -3.10 22.67 -9.96
CA GLN A 86 -2.11 22.73 -8.88
C GLN A 86 -2.53 23.77 -7.84
N HIS A 87 -2.47 23.41 -6.57
CA HIS A 87 -2.91 24.26 -5.47
C HIS A 87 -2.12 23.98 -4.19
N GLN A 88 -2.14 24.92 -3.27
CA GLN A 88 -1.44 24.78 -2.00
C GLN A 88 -2.33 24.06 -0.97
N VAL A 89 -1.77 23.03 -0.33
CA VAL A 89 -2.42 22.25 0.74
C VAL A 89 -1.51 22.25 1.97
N TYR A 90 -2.09 22.43 3.16
CA TYR A 90 -1.38 22.27 4.43
C TYR A 90 -1.58 20.85 4.96
N VAL A 91 -0.49 20.20 5.34
CA VAL A 91 -0.50 18.86 5.93
C VAL A 91 0.26 18.88 7.24
N ASP A 92 -0.34 18.34 8.30
CA ASP A 92 0.32 18.16 9.60
C ASP A 92 1.53 17.23 9.48
N ALA A 93 2.48 17.34 10.42
CA ALA A 93 3.61 16.42 10.48
C ALA A 93 3.16 14.97 10.65
N PHE A 94 3.81 14.06 9.94
CA PHE A 94 3.55 12.62 10.00
C PHE A 94 4.80 11.80 9.74
N SER A 95 4.70 10.51 10.05
CA SER A 95 5.71 9.51 9.71
C SER A 95 5.19 8.58 8.63
N ILE A 96 6.00 8.26 7.65
CA ILE A 96 5.65 7.36 6.56
C ILE A 96 6.73 6.29 6.39
N ASP A 97 6.35 5.06 6.05
CA ASP A 97 7.32 4.01 5.77
C ASP A 97 8.27 4.46 4.64
N ARG A 98 9.57 4.20 4.80
CA ARG A 98 10.59 4.50 3.77
C ARG A 98 10.46 3.60 2.55
N TYR A 99 9.90 2.42 2.76
CA TYR A 99 9.74 1.39 1.75
C TYR A 99 8.30 0.91 1.75
N GLU A 100 7.86 0.49 0.61
CA GLU A 100 6.57 -0.16 0.45
C GLU A 100 6.50 -1.44 1.29
N VAL A 101 5.29 -1.84 1.68
CA VAL A 101 5.09 -3.09 2.41
C VAL A 101 5.53 -4.27 1.55
N SER A 102 6.55 -4.97 2.01
CA SER A 102 7.08 -6.13 1.28
C SER A 102 6.17 -7.36 1.39
N ASN A 103 6.33 -8.28 0.43
CA ASN A 103 5.62 -9.57 0.47
C ASN A 103 5.81 -10.27 1.81
N VAL A 104 7.03 -10.29 2.36
CA VAL A 104 7.29 -10.96 3.64
C VAL A 104 6.64 -10.25 4.83
N ASN A 105 6.56 -8.92 4.83
CA ASN A 105 5.85 -8.19 5.89
C ASN A 105 4.35 -8.46 5.84
N TYR A 106 3.78 -8.54 4.65
CA TYR A 106 2.38 -8.90 4.47
C TYR A 106 2.12 -10.37 4.84
N LEU A 107 3.06 -11.29 4.56
CA LEU A 107 2.99 -12.68 5.00
C LEU A 107 2.90 -12.80 6.52
N ARG A 108 3.71 -12.04 7.25
CA ARG A 108 3.65 -12.01 8.73
C ARG A 108 2.26 -11.62 9.23
N TYR A 109 1.63 -10.65 8.58
CA TYR A 109 0.25 -10.25 8.90
C TYR A 109 -0.74 -11.39 8.63
N VAL A 110 -0.67 -12.02 7.47
CA VAL A 110 -1.53 -13.15 7.11
C VAL A 110 -1.38 -14.29 8.11
N LEU A 111 -0.16 -14.67 8.47
CA LEU A 111 0.11 -15.73 9.44
C LEU A 111 -0.41 -15.38 10.84
N ALA A 112 -0.26 -14.12 11.27
CA ALA A 112 -0.68 -13.67 12.60
C ALA A 112 -2.20 -13.52 12.74
N THR A 113 -2.94 -13.29 11.66
CA THR A 113 -4.36 -12.92 11.70
C THR A 113 -5.29 -13.92 11.01
N GLY A 114 -4.76 -14.81 10.20
CA GLY A 114 -5.55 -15.66 9.32
C GLY A 114 -6.21 -14.89 8.15
N ALA A 115 -5.73 -13.68 7.85
CA ALA A 115 -6.26 -12.88 6.74
C ALA A 115 -6.12 -13.59 5.40
N ALA A 116 -6.94 -13.19 4.44
CA ALA A 116 -6.88 -13.76 3.10
C ALA A 116 -5.53 -13.50 2.43
N TRP A 117 -5.08 -14.47 1.67
CA TRP A 117 -3.89 -14.35 0.83
C TRP A 117 -4.14 -13.33 -0.28
N PRO A 118 -3.18 -12.47 -0.62
CA PRO A 118 -3.25 -11.62 -1.81
C PRO A 118 -3.60 -12.43 -3.05
N HIS A 119 -4.38 -11.87 -3.96
CA HIS A 119 -4.84 -12.58 -5.17
C HIS A 119 -3.67 -13.21 -5.94
N TYR A 120 -2.57 -12.48 -6.08
CA TYR A 120 -1.39 -12.92 -6.78
C TYR A 120 -0.77 -14.20 -6.17
N TRP A 121 -0.83 -14.37 -4.83
CA TRP A 121 -0.29 -15.57 -4.18
C TRP A 121 -1.22 -16.79 -4.26
N ARG A 122 -2.48 -16.59 -4.66
CA ARG A 122 -3.44 -17.71 -4.83
C ARG A 122 -3.19 -18.48 -6.12
N GLU A 123 -2.66 -17.81 -7.13
CA GLU A 123 -2.38 -18.39 -8.44
C GLU A 123 -0.97 -18.98 -8.54
N GLN A 124 -0.06 -18.56 -7.68
CA GLN A 124 1.33 -18.98 -7.68
C GLN A 124 1.82 -19.17 -6.24
N PRO A 125 2.80 -20.06 -6.01
CA PRO A 125 3.46 -20.18 -4.70
C PRO A 125 3.98 -18.81 -4.23
N PHE A 126 4.06 -18.60 -2.92
CA PHE A 126 4.68 -17.40 -2.37
C PHE A 126 6.00 -17.10 -3.08
N PRO A 127 6.16 -15.91 -3.61
CA PRO A 127 7.33 -15.61 -4.46
C PRO A 127 8.58 -15.39 -3.59
N GLU A 128 9.23 -16.46 -3.14
CA GLU A 128 10.40 -16.37 -2.24
C GLU A 128 11.47 -15.41 -2.78
N LYS A 129 11.73 -15.47 -4.10
CA LYS A 129 12.67 -14.56 -4.77
C LYS A 129 12.23 -13.11 -4.72
N MET A 130 10.94 -12.86 -4.52
CA MET A 130 10.33 -11.54 -4.42
C MET A 130 9.93 -11.19 -2.98
N ALA A 131 10.41 -11.93 -1.98
CA ALA A 131 10.06 -11.72 -0.59
C ALA A 131 10.21 -10.26 -0.13
N LYS A 132 11.26 -9.60 -0.62
CA LYS A 132 11.58 -8.19 -0.30
C LYS A 132 10.92 -7.18 -1.24
N HIS A 133 10.27 -7.61 -2.31
CA HIS A 133 9.52 -6.73 -3.21
C HIS A 133 8.19 -6.33 -2.62
N PRO A 134 7.59 -5.23 -3.08
CA PRO A 134 6.27 -4.79 -2.65
C PRO A 134 5.21 -5.86 -2.84
N VAL A 135 4.30 -5.95 -1.87
CA VAL A 135 3.10 -6.78 -2.02
C VAL A 135 2.15 -6.12 -3.02
N ILE A 136 1.63 -6.91 -3.95
CA ILE A 136 0.67 -6.49 -4.96
C ILE A 136 -0.58 -7.36 -4.92
N GLY A 137 -1.65 -6.93 -5.60
CA GLY A 137 -2.90 -7.69 -5.67
C GLY A 137 -3.66 -7.68 -4.34
N VAL A 138 -3.52 -6.63 -3.55
CA VAL A 138 -4.31 -6.35 -2.35
C VAL A 138 -5.28 -5.21 -2.61
N SER A 139 -6.51 -5.35 -2.14
CA SER A 139 -7.51 -4.29 -2.20
C SER A 139 -7.22 -3.19 -1.17
N TRP A 140 -7.86 -2.03 -1.32
CA TRP A 140 -7.78 -0.95 -0.33
C TRP A 140 -8.15 -1.42 1.08
N ARG A 141 -9.19 -2.26 1.21
CA ARG A 141 -9.65 -2.77 2.51
C ARG A 141 -8.62 -3.69 3.17
N GLU A 142 -7.98 -4.54 2.38
CA GLU A 142 -6.91 -5.42 2.86
C GLU A 142 -5.67 -4.62 3.27
N ALA A 143 -5.35 -3.59 2.52
CA ALA A 143 -4.28 -2.66 2.84
C ALA A 143 -4.55 -1.88 4.15
N ASP A 144 -5.76 -1.36 4.33
CA ASP A 144 -6.17 -0.67 5.56
C ASP A 144 -6.15 -1.62 6.77
N ALA A 145 -6.62 -2.85 6.61
CA ALA A 145 -6.59 -3.86 7.67
C ALA A 145 -5.15 -4.20 8.10
N TYR A 146 -4.22 -4.34 7.14
CA TYR A 146 -2.81 -4.50 7.42
C TYR A 146 -2.24 -3.31 8.21
N CYS A 147 -2.53 -2.09 7.77
CA CYS A 147 -2.06 -0.88 8.45
C CYS A 147 -2.55 -0.83 9.90
N ARG A 148 -3.83 -1.11 10.13
CA ARG A 148 -4.40 -1.14 11.48
C ARG A 148 -3.77 -2.21 12.36
N TRP A 149 -3.50 -3.38 11.81
CA TRP A 149 -2.79 -4.44 12.55
C TRP A 149 -1.41 -3.99 13.02
N ARG A 150 -0.70 -3.21 12.19
CA ARG A 150 0.59 -2.62 12.55
C ARG A 150 0.50 -1.41 13.52
N GLY A 151 -0.69 -0.96 13.88
CA GLY A 151 -0.87 0.28 14.66
C GLY A 151 -0.66 1.55 13.82
N ALA A 152 -0.86 1.46 12.50
CA ALA A 152 -0.72 2.53 11.52
C ALA A 152 -2.03 2.75 10.75
N ARG A 153 -2.00 3.60 9.75
CA ARG A 153 -3.08 3.82 8.78
C ARG A 153 -2.53 4.01 7.36
N LEU A 154 -3.39 3.93 6.39
CA LEU A 154 -3.05 4.37 5.04
C LEU A 154 -2.82 5.89 5.02
N PRO A 155 -1.91 6.40 4.18
CA PRO A 155 -1.79 7.83 3.95
C PRO A 155 -3.04 8.38 3.25
N THR A 156 -3.34 9.65 3.47
CA THR A 156 -4.21 10.40 2.59
C THR A 156 -3.47 10.69 1.27
N GLU A 157 -4.22 11.08 0.24
CA GLU A 157 -3.64 11.50 -1.04
C GLU A 157 -2.62 12.63 -0.85
N ALA A 158 -3.00 13.66 -0.09
CA ALA A 158 -2.12 14.80 0.19
C ALA A 158 -0.86 14.40 0.97
N GLU A 159 -0.96 13.52 1.94
CA GLU A 159 0.21 13.02 2.68
C GLU A 159 1.15 12.23 1.78
N TRP A 160 0.58 11.35 0.93
CA TRP A 160 1.35 10.56 0.00
C TRP A 160 2.08 11.44 -1.01
N GLU A 161 1.37 12.40 -1.62
CA GLU A 161 1.95 13.30 -2.61
C GLU A 161 3.03 14.20 -1.99
N LYS A 162 2.79 14.76 -0.80
CA LYS A 162 3.79 15.54 -0.07
C LYS A 162 5.04 14.73 0.23
N ALA A 163 4.89 13.48 0.68
CA ALA A 163 6.02 12.60 0.95
C ALA A 163 6.83 12.28 -0.30
N ALA A 164 6.16 12.12 -1.43
CA ALA A 164 6.78 11.79 -2.70
C ALA A 164 7.47 13.00 -3.36
N ARG A 165 6.79 14.14 -3.44
CA ARG A 165 7.22 15.32 -4.23
C ARG A 165 7.88 16.43 -3.41
N GLY A 166 7.76 16.37 -2.09
CA GLY A 166 8.25 17.42 -1.19
C GLY A 166 7.44 18.70 -1.26
N GLU A 167 7.96 19.76 -0.64
CA GLU A 167 7.26 21.05 -0.50
C GLU A 167 7.02 21.76 -1.84
N TYR A 168 7.90 21.57 -2.81
CA TYR A 168 7.92 22.31 -4.07
C TYR A 168 7.30 21.55 -5.25
N GLY A 169 6.68 20.40 -5.01
CA GLY A 169 6.00 19.63 -6.04
C GLY A 169 6.94 19.18 -7.17
N LYS A 170 8.10 18.62 -6.82
CA LYS A 170 9.04 18.11 -7.83
C LYS A 170 8.37 17.09 -8.74
N GLU A 171 8.62 17.20 -10.04
CA GLU A 171 8.28 16.17 -11.02
C GLU A 171 9.32 15.05 -10.97
N TYR A 172 8.89 13.82 -11.26
CA TYR A 172 9.75 12.63 -11.34
C TYR A 172 10.09 12.32 -12.79
#